data_87f6db59bdcdf24c5e782ec79aaab881
#
_entry.id   87f6db59bdcdf24c5e782ec79aaab881
#
_cell.length_a   1.000
_cell.length_b   1.000
_cell.length_c   1.000
_cell.angle_alpha   90.00
_cell.angle_beta   90.00
_cell.angle_gamma   90.00
#
_symmetry.space_group_name_H-M   'P 1'
#
loop_
_entity.id
_entity.type
_entity.pdbx_description
1 polymer ?
#
loop_
_entity_poly.entity_id
_entity_poly.type
_entity_poly.pdbx_seq_one_letter_code
_entity_poly.pdbx_strand_id
1 'polypeptide(L)'
;MSHIAPIRRLQDEAYDYLKEKILAGELVEGELYSESQLTQTLNMSRTPVRDALLRLNMEGFLEIYPSRGFMIRNVGMAEIKETLEIRCALEGYAAYVLAERNETREAREIVRRLNENIDIHEQMLLDREVDIRKFAEHNIAFHNIMIDYLHNDTI
;
A
#
# COMPACT_ATOMS: atom_id res chain seq x y z
N MET A 1 5.09 -19.18 -28.57
CA MET A 1 3.91 -18.89 -27.73
C MET A 1 3.95 -17.41 -27.40
N SER A 2 3.10 -16.61 -28.05
CA SER A 2 3.08 -15.15 -27.79
C SER A 2 2.41 -14.90 -26.45
N HIS A 3 3.14 -14.34 -25.49
CA HIS A 3 2.59 -13.78 -24.27
C HIS A 3 1.71 -12.57 -24.66
N ILE A 4 0.40 -12.76 -24.70
CA ILE A 4 -0.54 -11.65 -24.76
C ILE A 4 -0.49 -11.03 -23.35
N ALA A 5 0.08 -9.82 -23.24
CA ALA A 5 0.00 -9.05 -22.00
C ALA A 5 -1.48 -8.88 -21.61
N PRO A 6 -1.86 -9.03 -20.35
CA PRO A 6 -3.24 -8.85 -19.93
C PRO A 6 -3.71 -7.45 -20.32
N ILE A 7 -4.86 -7.36 -20.99
CA ILE A 7 -5.49 -6.08 -21.32
C ILE A 7 -5.81 -5.39 -19.99
N ARG A 8 -5.07 -4.32 -19.68
CA ARG A 8 -5.28 -3.52 -18.48
C ARG A 8 -6.66 -2.85 -18.60
N ARG A 9 -7.52 -3.06 -17.61
CA ARG A 9 -8.87 -2.49 -17.64
C ARG A 9 -8.78 -1.01 -17.32
N LEU A 10 -9.60 -0.17 -17.95
CA LEU A 10 -9.64 1.29 -17.71
C LEU A 10 -9.85 1.64 -16.21
N GLN A 11 -10.59 0.81 -15.49
CA GLN A 11 -10.77 0.97 -14.05
C GLN A 11 -9.47 0.77 -13.26
N ASP A 12 -8.56 -0.14 -13.69
CA ASP A 12 -7.28 -0.35 -13.05
C ASP A 12 -6.33 0.82 -13.35
N GLU A 13 -6.38 1.38 -14.55
CA GLU A 13 -5.62 2.58 -14.90
C GLU A 13 -6.05 3.80 -14.08
N ALA A 14 -7.37 3.99 -13.92
CA ALA A 14 -7.92 5.07 -13.09
C ALA A 14 -7.55 4.88 -11.61
N TYR A 15 -7.61 3.66 -11.11
CA TYR A 15 -7.23 3.32 -9.74
C TYR A 15 -5.74 3.60 -9.48
N ASP A 16 -4.85 3.10 -10.34
CA ASP A 16 -3.41 3.28 -10.17
C ASP A 16 -3.02 4.77 -10.25
N TYR A 17 -3.60 5.51 -11.20
CA TYR A 17 -3.39 6.96 -11.31
C TYR A 17 -3.78 7.69 -10.03
N LEU A 18 -4.98 7.42 -9.51
CA LEU A 18 -5.46 8.06 -8.29
C LEU A 18 -4.62 7.68 -7.08
N LYS A 19 -4.32 6.40 -6.92
CA LYS A 19 -3.50 5.91 -5.81
C LYS A 19 -2.12 6.55 -5.83
N GLU A 20 -1.51 6.67 -7.00
CA GLU A 20 -0.23 7.35 -7.16
C GLU A 20 -0.32 8.82 -6.73
N LYS A 21 -1.35 9.56 -7.18
CA LYS A 21 -1.56 10.97 -6.80
C LYS A 21 -1.80 11.17 -5.32
N ILE A 22 -2.54 10.25 -4.67
CA ILE A 22 -2.76 10.27 -3.22
C ILE A 22 -1.43 10.05 -2.48
N LEU A 23 -0.68 9.00 -2.84
CA LEU A 23 0.58 8.66 -2.19
C LEU A 23 1.68 9.69 -2.43
N ALA A 24 1.64 10.42 -3.55
CA ALA A 24 2.54 11.53 -3.84
C ALA A 24 2.16 12.84 -3.10
N GLY A 25 1.01 12.87 -2.39
CA GLY A 25 0.51 14.07 -1.73
C GLY A 25 0.03 15.16 -2.68
N GLU A 26 -0.21 14.82 -3.95
CA GLU A 26 -0.71 15.78 -4.96
C GLU A 26 -2.22 16.04 -4.79
N LEU A 27 -2.94 15.13 -4.13
CA LEU A 27 -4.31 15.33 -3.69
C LEU A 27 -4.29 15.61 -2.19
N VAL A 28 -4.81 16.78 -1.83
CA VAL A 28 -4.74 17.30 -0.46
C VAL A 28 -5.85 16.70 0.40
N GLU A 29 -5.49 16.27 1.60
CA GLU A 29 -6.45 15.76 2.58
C GLU A 29 -7.48 16.83 2.94
N GLY A 30 -8.74 16.44 3.06
CA GLY A 30 -9.86 17.33 3.41
C GLY A 30 -10.35 18.20 2.27
N GLU A 31 -9.73 18.21 1.10
CA GLU A 31 -10.26 18.88 -0.09
C GLU A 31 -11.28 18.03 -0.83
N LEU A 32 -12.33 18.68 -1.35
CA LEU A 32 -13.38 18.04 -2.13
C LEU A 32 -13.05 18.06 -3.62
N TYR A 33 -12.88 16.92 -4.21
CA TYR A 33 -12.56 16.72 -5.63
C TYR A 33 -13.79 16.29 -6.44
N SER A 34 -13.89 16.79 -7.67
CA SER A 34 -15.01 16.48 -8.56
C SER A 34 -14.76 15.21 -9.39
N GLU A 35 -15.68 14.24 -9.31
CA GLU A 35 -15.68 13.06 -10.21
C GLU A 35 -15.69 13.47 -11.69
N SER A 36 -16.43 14.53 -12.04
CA SER A 36 -16.53 15.00 -13.44
C SER A 36 -15.22 15.58 -13.95
N GLN A 37 -14.47 16.30 -13.11
CA GLN A 37 -13.14 16.81 -13.49
C GLN A 37 -12.18 15.64 -13.68
N LEU A 38 -12.24 14.63 -12.81
CA LEU A 38 -11.40 13.45 -12.90
C LEU A 38 -11.65 12.67 -14.21
N THR A 39 -12.92 12.51 -14.62
CA THR A 39 -13.26 11.87 -15.91
C THR A 39 -12.68 12.63 -17.11
N GLN A 40 -12.65 13.97 -17.04
CA GLN A 40 -12.04 14.80 -18.08
C GLN A 40 -10.51 14.65 -18.08
N THR A 41 -9.87 14.72 -16.93
CA THR A 41 -8.41 14.58 -16.79
C THR A 41 -7.92 13.23 -17.33
N LEU A 42 -8.63 12.14 -17.00
CA LEU A 42 -8.28 10.80 -17.45
C LEU A 42 -8.77 10.48 -18.87
N ASN A 43 -9.58 11.34 -19.47
CA ASN A 43 -10.26 11.08 -20.75
C ASN A 43 -11.01 9.73 -20.74
N MET A 44 -11.69 9.44 -19.62
CA MET A 44 -12.41 8.20 -19.39
C MET A 44 -13.91 8.46 -19.16
N SER A 45 -14.75 7.46 -19.43
CA SER A 45 -16.16 7.52 -19.04
C SER A 45 -16.32 7.44 -17.51
N ARG A 46 -17.52 7.76 -17.02
CA ARG A 46 -17.80 7.77 -15.57
C ARG A 46 -17.66 6.39 -14.90
N THR A 47 -18.02 5.32 -15.62
CA THR A 47 -18.05 3.97 -15.03
C THR A 47 -16.68 3.53 -14.49
N PRO A 48 -15.58 3.46 -15.29
CA PRO A 48 -14.29 3.02 -14.78
C PRO A 48 -13.73 3.95 -13.70
N VAL A 49 -13.99 5.25 -13.79
CA VAL A 49 -13.55 6.21 -12.75
C VAL A 49 -14.29 5.96 -11.43
N ARG A 50 -15.61 5.72 -11.50
CA ARG A 50 -16.41 5.43 -10.31
C ARG A 50 -16.03 4.09 -9.67
N ASP A 51 -15.74 3.07 -10.46
CA ASP A 51 -15.28 1.77 -9.96
C ASP A 51 -13.94 1.93 -9.23
N ALA A 52 -13.01 2.72 -9.78
CA ALA A 52 -11.73 3.05 -9.15
C ALA A 52 -11.92 3.81 -7.81
N LEU A 53 -12.81 4.82 -7.80
CA LEU A 53 -13.14 5.56 -6.58
C LEU A 53 -13.77 4.68 -5.51
N LEU A 54 -14.70 3.79 -5.88
CA LEU A 54 -15.32 2.86 -4.95
C LEU A 54 -14.27 1.91 -4.33
N ARG A 55 -13.33 1.41 -5.13
CA ARG A 55 -12.25 0.57 -4.66
C ARG A 55 -11.33 1.30 -3.67
N LEU A 56 -10.91 2.53 -4.00
CA LEU A 56 -10.10 3.37 -3.12
C LEU A 56 -10.84 3.75 -1.82
N ASN A 57 -12.16 3.95 -1.90
CA ASN A 57 -13.00 4.18 -0.72
C ASN A 57 -13.05 2.95 0.20
N MET A 58 -13.21 1.74 -0.38
CA MET A 58 -13.17 0.49 0.39
C MET A 58 -11.79 0.23 1.02
N GLU A 59 -10.71 0.64 0.34
CA GLU A 59 -9.35 0.58 0.85
C GLU A 59 -9.02 1.70 1.86
N GLY A 60 -9.95 2.63 2.12
CA GLY A 60 -9.79 3.70 3.11
C GLY A 60 -8.93 4.88 2.69
N PHE A 61 -8.59 5.02 1.40
CA PHE A 61 -7.81 6.16 0.89
C PHE A 61 -8.62 7.45 0.79
N LEU A 62 -9.93 7.33 0.53
CA LEU A 62 -10.81 8.47 0.30
C LEU A 62 -12.24 8.17 0.79
N GLU A 63 -13.05 9.21 0.86
CA GLU A 63 -14.49 9.14 1.13
C GLU A 63 -15.28 9.70 -0.03
N ILE A 64 -16.37 9.02 -0.43
CA ILE A 64 -17.25 9.45 -1.50
C ILE A 64 -18.45 10.18 -0.93
N TYR A 65 -18.67 11.41 -1.41
CA TYR A 65 -19.81 12.24 -1.05
C TYR A 65 -20.81 12.26 -2.21
N PRO A 66 -21.98 11.60 -2.08
CA PRO A 66 -22.95 11.50 -3.18
C PRO A 66 -23.29 12.86 -3.79
N SER A 67 -23.24 12.95 -5.12
CA SER A 67 -23.52 14.15 -5.91
C SER A 67 -22.55 15.34 -5.68
N ARG A 68 -21.56 15.20 -4.83
CA ARG A 68 -20.59 16.26 -4.50
C ARG A 68 -19.19 15.93 -4.99
N GLY A 69 -18.78 14.65 -4.96
CA GLY A 69 -17.45 14.21 -5.36
C GLY A 69 -16.81 13.28 -4.34
N PHE A 70 -15.51 13.41 -4.14
CA PHE A 70 -14.75 12.62 -3.18
C PHE A 70 -13.71 13.50 -2.46
N MET A 71 -13.28 13.04 -1.28
CA MET A 71 -12.30 13.73 -0.44
C MET A 71 -11.25 12.73 0.00
N ILE A 72 -9.96 13.13 0.03
CA ILE A 72 -8.91 12.27 0.56
C ILE A 72 -9.04 12.20 2.07
N ARG A 73 -9.03 10.97 2.59
CA ARG A 73 -9.22 10.71 4.01
C ARG A 73 -7.99 11.17 4.80
N ASN A 74 -8.27 11.87 5.88
CA ASN A 74 -7.24 12.20 6.87
C ASN A 74 -7.12 11.04 7.86
N VAL A 75 -5.94 10.44 7.97
CA VAL A 75 -5.66 9.39 8.95
C VAL A 75 -5.16 10.03 10.24
N GLY A 76 -6.00 10.02 11.25
CA GLY A 76 -5.68 10.61 12.55
C GLY A 76 -4.60 9.84 13.31
N MET A 77 -3.87 10.54 14.22
CA MET A 77 -2.82 9.94 15.05
C MET A 77 -3.33 8.76 15.92
N ALA A 78 -4.59 8.78 16.33
CA ALA A 78 -5.19 7.67 17.07
C ALA A 78 -5.27 6.40 16.22
N GLU A 79 -5.72 6.50 14.98
CA GLU A 79 -5.81 5.39 14.04
C GLU A 79 -4.43 4.83 13.66
N ILE A 80 -3.44 5.72 13.47
CA ILE A 80 -2.04 5.30 13.25
C ILE A 80 -1.56 4.48 14.45
N LYS A 81 -1.82 4.94 15.68
CA LYS A 81 -1.41 4.23 16.89
C LYS A 81 -2.09 2.85 16.98
N GLU A 82 -3.40 2.77 16.76
CA GLU A 82 -4.15 1.51 16.78
C GLU A 82 -3.62 0.52 15.73
N THR A 83 -3.33 1.00 14.53
CA THR A 83 -2.73 0.19 13.46
C THR A 83 -1.35 -0.34 13.86
N LEU A 84 -0.50 0.50 14.48
CA LEU A 84 0.81 0.09 14.96
C LEU A 84 0.71 -0.94 16.09
N GLU A 85 -0.26 -0.82 16.99
CA GLU A 85 -0.49 -1.81 18.06
C GLU A 85 -0.87 -3.18 17.49
N ILE A 86 -1.75 -3.22 16.47
CA ILE A 86 -2.11 -4.46 15.76
C ILE A 86 -0.88 -5.05 15.06
N ARG A 87 -0.11 -4.23 14.35
CA ARG A 87 1.12 -4.68 13.68
C ARG A 87 2.11 -5.25 14.68
N CYS A 88 2.37 -4.57 15.78
CA CYS A 88 3.27 -5.06 16.84
C CYS A 88 2.83 -6.43 17.37
N ALA A 89 1.53 -6.67 17.53
CA ALA A 89 1.02 -7.95 18.00
C ALA A 89 1.25 -9.07 16.96
N LEU A 90 0.97 -8.81 15.68
CA LEU A 90 1.13 -9.78 14.60
C LEU A 90 2.59 -10.07 14.30
N GLU A 91 3.40 -9.03 14.19
CA GLU A 91 4.83 -9.16 13.89
C GLU A 91 5.60 -9.76 15.09
N GLY A 92 5.20 -9.43 16.32
CA GLY A 92 5.74 -10.06 17.52
C GLY A 92 5.46 -11.57 17.56
N TYR A 93 4.26 -11.98 17.16
CA TYR A 93 3.93 -13.40 17.02
C TYR A 93 4.71 -14.05 15.88
N ALA A 94 4.85 -13.40 14.73
CA ALA A 94 5.64 -13.90 13.62
C ALA A 94 7.12 -14.09 14.02
N ALA A 95 7.70 -13.12 14.72
CA ALA A 95 9.06 -13.21 15.24
C ALA A 95 9.23 -14.37 16.24
N TYR A 96 8.25 -14.58 17.13
CA TYR A 96 8.23 -15.73 18.04
C TYR A 96 8.24 -17.05 17.28
N VAL A 97 7.34 -17.23 16.30
CA VAL A 97 7.26 -18.46 15.47
C VAL A 97 8.55 -18.68 14.68
N LEU A 98 9.13 -17.60 14.13
CA LEU A 98 10.41 -17.64 13.41
C LEU A 98 11.55 -18.11 14.32
N ALA A 99 11.61 -17.60 15.55
CA ALA A 99 12.61 -17.99 16.53
C ALA A 99 12.47 -19.46 16.95
N GLU A 100 11.23 -19.94 17.19
CA GLU A 100 10.98 -21.35 17.51
C GLU A 100 11.43 -22.30 16.39
N ARG A 101 11.29 -21.87 15.12
CA ARG A 101 11.59 -22.68 13.93
C ARG A 101 12.94 -22.35 13.29
N ASN A 102 13.85 -21.69 14.02
CA ASN A 102 15.11 -21.12 13.50
C ASN A 102 16.01 -22.11 12.76
N GLU A 103 15.92 -23.41 13.08
CA GLU A 103 16.72 -24.45 12.43
C GLU A 103 16.16 -24.91 11.08
N THR A 104 14.93 -24.53 10.74
CA THR A 104 14.33 -24.89 9.45
C THR A 104 14.98 -24.14 8.30
N ARG A 105 14.98 -24.75 7.12
CA ARG A 105 15.46 -24.09 5.90
C ARG A 105 14.64 -22.84 5.57
N GLU A 106 13.34 -22.90 5.79
CA GLU A 106 12.41 -21.81 5.54
C GLU A 106 12.70 -20.62 6.45
N ALA A 107 12.82 -20.83 7.77
CA ALA A 107 13.12 -19.76 8.71
C ALA A 107 14.45 -19.06 8.39
N ARG A 108 15.49 -19.83 8.03
CA ARG A 108 16.77 -19.26 7.59
C ARG A 108 16.64 -18.40 6.34
N GLU A 109 15.82 -18.83 5.39
CA GLU A 109 15.54 -18.04 4.17
C GLU A 109 14.79 -16.75 4.49
N ILE A 110 13.82 -16.77 5.40
CA ILE A 110 13.12 -15.57 5.86
C ILE A 110 14.09 -14.60 6.53
N VAL A 111 14.93 -15.08 7.45
CA VAL A 111 15.96 -14.23 8.10
C VAL A 111 16.92 -13.61 7.07
N ARG A 112 17.33 -14.37 6.06
CA ARG A 112 18.16 -13.84 4.97
C ARG A 112 17.45 -12.70 4.22
N ARG A 113 16.18 -12.88 3.85
CA ARG A 113 15.37 -11.86 3.16
C ARG A 113 15.16 -10.60 4.00
N LEU A 114 14.95 -10.77 5.31
CA LEU A 114 14.83 -9.64 6.24
C LEU A 114 16.14 -8.84 6.31
N ASN A 115 17.28 -9.51 6.41
CA ASN A 115 18.58 -8.85 6.42
C ASN A 115 18.86 -8.11 5.10
N GLU A 116 18.58 -8.73 3.95
CA GLU A 116 18.72 -8.06 2.66
C GLU A 116 17.86 -6.80 2.55
N ASN A 117 16.65 -6.84 3.12
CA ASN A 117 15.78 -5.67 3.14
C ASN A 117 16.31 -4.57 4.08
N ILE A 118 16.91 -4.94 5.22
CA ILE A 118 17.58 -4.01 6.14
C ILE A 118 18.78 -3.34 5.44
N ASP A 119 19.61 -4.12 4.75
CA ASP A 119 20.77 -3.60 4.01
C ASP A 119 20.34 -2.55 2.97
N ILE A 120 19.21 -2.78 2.29
CA ILE A 120 18.63 -1.81 1.34
C ILE A 120 18.20 -0.53 2.07
N HIS A 121 17.52 -0.65 3.22
CA HIS A 121 17.14 0.52 4.01
C HIS A 121 18.35 1.33 4.47
N GLU A 122 19.40 0.65 4.95
CA GLU A 122 20.64 1.31 5.37
C GLU A 122 21.27 2.07 4.20
N GLN A 123 21.32 1.47 3.00
CA GLN A 123 21.83 2.15 1.81
C GLN A 123 20.99 3.39 1.44
N MET A 124 19.66 3.29 1.50
CA MET A 124 18.78 4.43 1.23
C MET A 124 18.99 5.60 2.19
N LEU A 125 19.32 5.31 3.46
CA LEU A 125 19.58 6.35 4.48
C LEU A 125 20.95 7.03 4.30
N LEU A 126 21.87 6.44 3.53
CA LEU A 126 23.16 7.04 3.20
C LEU A 126 23.07 8.03 2.03
N ASP A 127 22.00 8.00 1.26
CA ASP A 127 21.76 8.93 0.17
C ASP A 127 21.49 10.34 0.71
N ARG A 128 21.95 11.36 0.00
CA ARG A 128 21.74 12.77 0.38
C ARG A 128 20.26 13.18 0.36
N GLU A 129 19.48 12.55 -0.50
CA GLU A 129 18.03 12.73 -0.61
C GLU A 129 17.37 11.35 -0.53
N VAL A 130 16.67 11.10 0.57
CA VAL A 130 15.93 9.86 0.75
C VAL A 130 14.66 9.88 -0.09
N ASP A 131 14.53 8.95 -1.02
CA ASP A 131 13.26 8.72 -1.73
C ASP A 131 12.26 8.09 -0.74
N ILE A 132 11.44 8.94 -0.13
CA ILE A 132 10.46 8.54 0.90
C ILE A 132 9.51 7.46 0.36
N ARG A 133 9.13 7.53 -0.92
CA ARG A 133 8.24 6.55 -1.53
C ARG A 133 8.88 5.16 -1.60
N LYS A 134 10.10 5.07 -2.11
CA LYS A 134 10.85 3.81 -2.14
C LYS A 134 11.12 3.29 -0.74
N PHE A 135 11.46 4.18 0.20
CA PHE A 135 11.65 3.78 1.59
C PHE A 135 10.38 3.16 2.18
N ALA A 136 9.20 3.77 1.94
CA ALA A 136 7.92 3.22 2.39
C ALA A 136 7.60 1.87 1.74
N GLU A 137 7.86 1.69 0.44
CA GLU A 137 7.66 0.43 -0.28
C GLU A 137 8.51 -0.69 0.33
N HIS A 138 9.79 -0.43 0.61
CA HIS A 138 10.67 -1.40 1.26
C HIS A 138 10.28 -1.67 2.72
N ASN A 139 9.85 -0.65 3.44
CA ASN A 139 9.34 -0.81 4.80
C ASN A 139 8.12 -1.75 4.83
N ILE A 140 7.16 -1.55 3.93
CA ILE A 140 6.00 -2.45 3.79
C ILE A 140 6.46 -3.87 3.43
N ALA A 141 7.41 -4.02 2.52
CA ALA A 141 7.94 -5.32 2.12
C ALA A 141 8.59 -6.06 3.31
N PHE A 142 9.33 -5.36 4.18
CA PHE A 142 9.92 -5.94 5.38
C PHE A 142 8.85 -6.56 6.30
N HIS A 143 7.79 -5.83 6.58
CA HIS A 143 6.71 -6.31 7.44
C HIS A 143 5.93 -7.46 6.80
N ASN A 144 5.67 -7.38 5.50
CA ASN A 144 4.99 -8.46 4.76
C ASN A 144 5.79 -9.76 4.78
N ILE A 145 7.12 -9.73 4.68
CA ILE A 145 7.97 -10.94 4.80
C ILE A 145 7.70 -11.66 6.12
N MET A 146 7.51 -10.94 7.21
CA MET A 146 7.24 -11.53 8.52
C MET A 146 5.84 -12.13 8.60
N ILE A 147 4.85 -11.41 8.10
CA ILE A 147 3.43 -11.84 8.16
C ILE A 147 3.18 -13.03 7.22
N ASP A 148 3.70 -12.99 6.00
CA ASP A 148 3.57 -14.08 5.01
C ASP A 148 4.16 -15.40 5.53
N TYR A 149 5.20 -15.35 6.38
CA TYR A 149 5.79 -16.52 7.01
C TYR A 149 4.82 -17.27 7.94
N LEU A 150 3.79 -16.62 8.42
CA LEU A 150 2.77 -17.28 9.26
C LEU A 150 1.86 -18.23 8.47
N HIS A 151 1.82 -18.11 7.14
CA HIS A 151 0.93 -18.88 6.26
C HIS A 151 -0.52 -18.87 6.73
N ASN A 152 -1.00 -17.71 7.16
CA ASN A 152 -2.35 -17.52 7.68
C ASN A 152 -3.15 -16.62 6.73
N ASP A 153 -4.02 -17.23 5.93
CA ASP A 153 -4.85 -16.54 4.91
C ASP A 153 -5.88 -15.56 5.49
N THR A 154 -5.99 -15.48 6.83
CA THR A 154 -6.93 -14.58 7.51
C THR A 154 -6.25 -13.26 7.94
N ILE A 155 -4.94 -13.25 8.01
CA ILE A 155 -4.12 -12.08 8.33
C ILE A 155 -3.69 -11.37 7.06
#